data_6108eb86f72ee6bd0f3a09537c03dc28
#
_entry.id   6108eb86f72ee6bd0f3a09537c03dc28
#
_cell.length_a   1.000
_cell.length_b   1.000
_cell.length_c   1.000
_cell.angle_alpha   90.00
_cell.angle_beta   90.00
_cell.angle_gamma   90.00
#
_symmetry.space_group_name_H-M   'P 1'
#
loop_
_entity.id
_entity.type
_entity.pdbx_description
1 polymer ?
#
loop_
_entity_poly.entity_id
_entity_poly.type
_entity_poly.pdbx_seq_one_letter_code
_entity_poly.pdbx_strand_id
1 'polypeptide(L)'
;MNKSSGERSLAPKAPLWLLALNMGCGTLGITIISPALGLVTNDFGVDEATGQWVLSAYFGAIALVQLFYGPLSDRFGRTIPLLSGLTLYGLGGFLGAYAPSIETLIAARVIQGLGGGSIISIIRAIINDSYERLEAAGAFALISGIMVVVPIFSFISGGLLGEMIGWQGTMFLIGIAGGIAGILNYSYLHETNLYKLEKLNPIGLFRNYMKLLVNRNFNAFMMASACNSGIFFSMIGFLPYEFARRGFTSMEFGFWFALAPFGYMIGNFMTRFWVKKLGIEMMTLSGSLISLVSMVALLGVDFLGWMHPLWIALPSMIYGISAGLVIGNGSMGAVYAAGHLAGSASGMIGAVQMGFGVLSGSLVVLAGGYESFNHGIQVLIGFSLVSVIFSMMTSRQKTVEAI
;
A
#
# COMPACT_ATOMS: atom_id res chain seq x y z
N MET A 1 -36.70 -33.52 -7.65
CA MET A 1 -36.62 -32.67 -6.43
C MET A 1 -35.51 -31.64 -6.69
N ASN A 2 -35.95 -30.41 -6.93
CA ASN A 2 -35.07 -29.26 -7.26
C ASN A 2 -34.14 -28.96 -6.08
N LYS A 3 -32.80 -29.02 -6.32
CA LYS A 3 -31.84 -28.30 -5.50
C LYS A 3 -31.87 -26.83 -5.98
N SER A 4 -32.66 -26.01 -5.30
CA SER A 4 -32.61 -24.56 -5.41
C SER A 4 -31.17 -24.12 -5.23
N SER A 5 -30.67 -23.38 -6.21
CA SER A 5 -29.46 -22.56 -6.10
C SER A 5 -29.51 -21.80 -4.78
N GLY A 6 -28.66 -22.20 -3.81
CA GLY A 6 -28.62 -21.57 -2.50
C GLY A 6 -28.24 -20.11 -2.65
N GLU A 7 -29.20 -19.22 -2.56
CA GLU A 7 -28.98 -17.80 -2.33
C GLU A 7 -28.13 -17.67 -1.04
N ARG A 8 -26.94 -17.19 -1.17
CA ARG A 8 -26.09 -16.83 -0.03
C ARG A 8 -26.86 -15.75 0.74
N SER A 9 -27.31 -16.03 1.95
CA SER A 9 -27.87 -14.98 2.81
C SER A 9 -26.77 -13.94 3.06
N LEU A 10 -27.00 -12.71 2.59
CA LEU A 10 -26.10 -11.61 2.85
C LEU A 10 -26.17 -11.19 4.32
N ALA A 11 -25.04 -10.81 4.86
CA ALA A 11 -24.96 -10.21 6.18
C ALA A 11 -25.60 -8.80 6.20
N PRO A 12 -25.90 -8.23 7.37
CA PRO A 12 -26.31 -6.84 7.49
C PRO A 12 -25.32 -5.92 6.79
N LYS A 13 -25.82 -4.96 6.00
CA LYS A 13 -24.97 -4.02 5.23
C LYS A 13 -24.11 -3.20 6.20
N ALA A 14 -22.80 -3.32 6.09
CA ALA A 14 -21.86 -2.45 6.78
C ALA A 14 -21.94 -1.04 6.17
N PRO A 15 -21.95 0.05 6.98
CA PRO A 15 -22.01 1.41 6.45
C PRO A 15 -20.80 1.74 5.57
N LEU A 16 -21.02 2.15 4.32
CA LEU A 16 -19.94 2.47 3.36
C LEU A 16 -19.01 3.57 3.87
N TRP A 17 -19.57 4.60 4.53
CA TRP A 17 -18.75 5.67 5.09
C TRP A 17 -17.76 5.16 6.15
N LEU A 18 -18.17 4.15 6.93
CA LEU A 18 -17.32 3.54 7.97
C LEU A 18 -16.18 2.73 7.34
N LEU A 19 -16.48 1.95 6.29
CA LEU A 19 -15.47 1.22 5.52
C LEU A 19 -14.49 2.19 4.84
N ALA A 20 -15.00 3.30 4.33
CA ALA A 20 -14.25 4.39 3.74
C ALA A 20 -13.29 5.05 4.76
N LEU A 21 -13.78 5.36 5.95
CA LEU A 21 -12.98 5.90 7.05
C LEU A 21 -11.85 4.93 7.44
N ASN A 22 -12.16 3.66 7.62
CA ASN A 22 -11.17 2.65 7.98
C ASN A 22 -10.07 2.55 6.92
N MET A 23 -10.43 2.49 5.64
CA MET A 23 -9.45 2.43 4.56
C MET A 23 -8.60 3.71 4.50
N GLY A 24 -9.21 4.86 4.78
CA GLY A 24 -8.50 6.13 4.94
C GLY A 24 -7.45 6.06 6.05
N CYS A 25 -7.81 5.55 7.23
CA CYS A 25 -6.88 5.35 8.36
C CYS A 25 -5.72 4.44 7.97
N GLY A 26 -5.99 3.28 7.34
CA GLY A 26 -4.94 2.36 6.90
C GLY A 26 -3.96 3.00 5.91
N THR A 27 -4.46 3.80 4.98
CA THR A 27 -3.65 4.50 3.97
C THR A 27 -2.87 5.67 4.57
N LEU A 28 -3.48 6.41 5.51
CA LEU A 28 -2.85 7.52 6.24
C LEU A 28 -1.57 7.06 6.95
N GLY A 29 -1.61 5.93 7.66
CA GLY A 29 -0.46 5.39 8.38
C GLY A 29 0.73 5.01 7.50
N ILE A 30 0.50 4.77 6.20
CA ILE A 30 1.56 4.47 5.24
C ILE A 30 2.37 5.73 4.88
N THR A 31 1.71 6.88 4.76
CA THR A 31 2.26 8.03 4.03
C THR A 31 2.54 9.27 4.88
N ILE A 32 1.79 9.50 5.96
CA ILE A 32 1.78 10.79 6.65
C ILE A 32 3.10 11.17 7.32
N ILE A 33 3.87 10.19 7.82
CA ILE A 33 5.15 10.46 8.49
C ILE A 33 6.29 10.76 7.50
N SER A 34 6.14 10.34 6.23
CA SER A 34 7.19 10.46 5.22
C SER A 34 7.77 11.88 5.08
N PRO A 35 6.97 12.94 4.95
CA PRO A 35 7.52 14.30 4.87
C PRO A 35 8.34 14.72 6.09
N ALA A 36 8.02 14.17 7.25
CA ALA A 36 8.65 14.51 8.51
C ALA A 36 9.86 13.63 8.88
N LEU A 37 10.30 12.69 8.01
CA LEU A 37 11.42 11.78 8.32
C LEU A 37 12.73 12.52 8.61
N GLY A 38 13.03 13.60 7.90
CA GLY A 38 14.19 14.43 8.18
C GLY A 38 14.14 15.06 9.56
N LEU A 39 12.94 15.44 10.04
CA LEU A 39 12.75 15.96 11.40
C LEU A 39 12.97 14.85 12.44
N VAL A 40 12.51 13.60 12.15
CA VAL A 40 12.73 12.44 13.03
C VAL A 40 14.22 12.17 13.22
N THR A 41 14.97 12.08 12.13
CA THR A 41 16.42 11.79 12.21
C THR A 41 17.21 12.91 12.91
N ASN A 42 16.85 14.16 12.67
CA ASN A 42 17.46 15.31 13.34
C ASN A 42 17.15 15.33 14.85
N ASP A 43 15.91 15.05 15.26
CA ASP A 43 15.48 15.08 16.66
C ASP A 43 16.17 13.99 17.49
N PHE A 44 16.33 12.80 16.92
CA PHE A 44 17.01 11.67 17.59
C PHE A 44 18.53 11.64 17.34
N GLY A 45 19.09 12.50 16.49
CA GLY A 45 20.51 12.53 16.17
C GLY A 45 21.02 11.24 15.50
N VAL A 46 20.19 10.61 14.65
CA VAL A 46 20.52 9.38 13.94
C VAL A 46 20.69 9.62 12.44
N ASP A 47 21.35 8.70 11.76
CA ASP A 47 21.51 8.75 10.31
C ASP A 47 20.20 8.42 9.56
N GLU A 48 20.16 8.78 8.29
CA GLU A 48 19.01 8.61 7.41
C GLU A 48 18.70 7.11 7.17
N ALA A 49 19.73 6.25 7.19
CA ALA A 49 19.58 4.79 7.06
C ALA A 49 18.82 4.20 8.26
N THR A 50 19.11 4.70 9.48
CA THR A 50 18.34 4.36 10.68
C THR A 50 16.92 4.91 10.59
N GLY A 51 16.74 6.14 10.10
CA GLY A 51 15.41 6.74 9.88
C GLY A 51 14.53 5.93 8.93
N GLN A 52 15.11 5.25 7.93
CA GLN A 52 14.38 4.37 7.02
C GLN A 52 13.64 3.24 7.75
N TRP A 53 14.15 2.76 8.88
CA TRP A 53 13.48 1.71 9.66
C TRP A 53 12.12 2.13 10.21
N VAL A 54 11.85 3.42 10.37
CA VAL A 54 10.54 3.94 10.77
C VAL A 54 9.45 3.55 9.75
N LEU A 55 9.79 3.52 8.45
CA LEU A 55 8.88 3.03 7.40
C LEU A 55 8.97 1.53 7.20
N SER A 56 10.19 0.98 7.13
CA SER A 56 10.42 -0.44 6.86
C SER A 56 9.79 -1.34 7.91
N ALA A 57 9.84 -0.97 9.19
CA ALA A 57 9.21 -1.71 10.29
C ALA A 57 7.69 -1.75 10.15
N TYR A 58 7.08 -0.64 9.76
CA TYR A 58 5.65 -0.57 9.50
C TYR A 58 5.23 -1.45 8.31
N PHE A 59 5.94 -1.35 7.18
CA PHE A 59 5.66 -2.16 5.99
C PHE A 59 5.90 -3.64 6.24
N GLY A 60 6.98 -4.01 6.94
CA GLY A 60 7.28 -5.38 7.31
C GLY A 60 6.20 -6.00 8.20
N ALA A 61 5.71 -5.25 9.18
CA ALA A 61 4.61 -5.68 10.04
C ALA A 61 3.31 -5.89 9.25
N ILE A 62 2.95 -4.97 8.33
CA ILE A 62 1.80 -5.13 7.45
C ILE A 62 1.97 -6.37 6.55
N ALA A 63 3.15 -6.53 5.92
CA ALA A 63 3.44 -7.66 5.05
C ALA A 63 3.21 -8.99 5.77
N LEU A 64 3.73 -9.10 7.00
CA LEU A 64 3.60 -10.29 7.81
C LEU A 64 2.12 -10.62 8.09
N VAL A 65 1.36 -9.66 8.59
CA VAL A 65 0.00 -9.95 9.08
C VAL A 65 -1.03 -10.07 7.96
N GLN A 66 -0.80 -9.49 6.78
CA GLN A 66 -1.71 -9.66 5.63
C GLN A 66 -1.87 -11.12 5.20
N LEU A 67 -0.86 -11.97 5.46
CA LEU A 67 -0.96 -13.40 5.20
C LEU A 67 -1.93 -14.12 6.15
N PHE A 68 -2.19 -13.55 7.33
CA PHE A 68 -2.94 -14.22 8.40
C PHE A 68 -4.31 -13.61 8.67
N TYR A 69 -4.51 -12.32 8.45
CA TYR A 69 -5.77 -11.65 8.81
C TYR A 69 -6.99 -12.17 8.03
N GLY A 70 -6.83 -12.63 6.81
CA GLY A 70 -7.90 -13.28 6.05
C GLY A 70 -8.46 -14.48 6.83
N PRO A 71 -7.68 -15.57 6.98
CA PRO A 71 -8.10 -16.76 7.73
C PRO A 71 -8.50 -16.48 9.18
N LEU A 72 -7.82 -15.55 9.85
CA LEU A 72 -8.14 -15.17 11.23
C LEU A 72 -9.55 -14.57 11.33
N SER A 73 -9.89 -13.68 10.40
CA SER A 73 -11.22 -13.06 10.33
C SER A 73 -12.31 -14.04 9.84
N ASP A 74 -11.92 -15.06 9.07
CA ASP A 74 -12.86 -16.14 8.69
C ASP A 74 -13.25 -17.00 9.90
N ARG A 75 -12.35 -17.17 10.86
CA ARG A 75 -12.62 -17.96 12.08
C ARG A 75 -13.29 -17.17 13.18
N PHE A 76 -12.73 -16.02 13.54
CA PHE A 76 -13.19 -15.24 14.71
C PHE A 76 -14.33 -14.26 14.37
N GLY A 77 -14.67 -14.11 13.10
CA GLY A 77 -15.55 -13.07 12.58
C GLY A 77 -14.74 -11.83 12.16
N ARG A 78 -15.41 -10.89 11.49
CA ARG A 78 -14.74 -9.69 10.94
C ARG A 78 -14.53 -8.63 12.03
N THR A 79 -15.50 -8.48 12.93
CA THR A 79 -15.54 -7.38 13.89
C THR A 79 -14.39 -7.44 14.91
N ILE A 80 -14.14 -8.58 15.53
CA ILE A 80 -13.11 -8.72 16.58
C ILE A 80 -11.70 -8.46 16.06
N PRO A 81 -11.23 -9.10 14.95
CA PRO A 81 -9.90 -8.82 14.42
C PRO A 81 -9.74 -7.39 13.88
N LEU A 82 -10.81 -6.78 13.35
CA LEU A 82 -10.76 -5.38 12.92
C LEU A 82 -10.62 -4.42 14.12
N LEU A 83 -11.43 -4.60 15.17
CA LEU A 83 -11.36 -3.77 16.38
C LEU A 83 -10.01 -3.91 17.09
N SER A 84 -9.50 -5.13 17.23
CA SER A 84 -8.17 -5.36 17.79
C SER A 84 -7.07 -4.69 16.95
N GLY A 85 -7.18 -4.76 15.62
CA GLY A 85 -6.27 -4.07 14.72
C GLY A 85 -6.35 -2.56 14.82
N LEU A 86 -7.55 -1.96 14.88
CA LEU A 86 -7.72 -0.52 15.07
C LEU A 86 -7.17 -0.06 16.42
N THR A 87 -7.32 -0.88 17.47
CA THR A 87 -6.72 -0.61 18.78
C THR A 87 -5.20 -0.61 18.70
N LEU A 88 -4.58 -1.62 18.10
CA LEU A 88 -3.13 -1.66 17.89
C LEU A 88 -2.63 -0.49 17.04
N TYR A 89 -3.39 -0.15 15.99
CA TYR A 89 -3.06 0.97 15.10
C TYR A 89 -3.05 2.31 15.86
N GLY A 90 -4.10 2.57 16.67
CA GLY A 90 -4.19 3.77 17.47
C GLY A 90 -3.15 3.82 18.61
N LEU A 91 -2.97 2.71 19.34
CA LEU A 91 -1.94 2.60 20.39
C LEU A 91 -0.54 2.83 19.81
N GLY A 92 -0.21 2.20 18.67
CA GLY A 92 1.07 2.43 18.00
C GLY A 92 1.25 3.89 17.59
N GLY A 93 0.17 4.59 17.19
CA GLY A 93 0.20 6.03 16.92
C GLY A 93 0.57 6.84 18.19
N PHE A 94 -0.11 6.63 19.30
CA PHE A 94 0.20 7.34 20.55
C PHE A 94 1.57 6.97 21.14
N LEU A 95 1.94 5.69 21.14
CA LEU A 95 3.27 5.25 21.59
C LEU A 95 4.37 5.89 20.74
N GLY A 96 4.18 5.97 19.43
CA GLY A 96 5.12 6.64 18.54
C GLY A 96 5.22 8.14 18.80
N ALA A 97 4.10 8.83 19.07
CA ALA A 97 4.10 10.27 19.36
C ALA A 97 4.88 10.64 20.63
N TYR A 98 4.91 9.73 21.59
CA TYR A 98 5.65 9.91 22.87
C TYR A 98 6.97 9.13 22.90
N ALA A 99 7.47 8.65 21.77
CA ALA A 99 8.69 7.85 21.73
C ALA A 99 9.91 8.65 22.22
N PRO A 100 10.62 8.18 23.28
CA PRO A 100 11.81 8.85 23.79
C PRO A 100 13.08 8.51 22.98
N SER A 101 13.04 7.54 22.09
CA SER A 101 14.15 7.11 21.25
C SER A 101 13.66 6.58 19.90
N ILE A 102 14.56 6.51 18.92
CA ILE A 102 14.26 6.00 17.60
C ILE A 102 13.82 4.52 17.64
N GLU A 103 14.41 3.69 18.51
CA GLU A 103 14.04 2.29 18.69
C GLU A 103 12.61 2.16 19.20
N THR A 104 12.21 3.03 20.12
CA THR A 104 10.83 3.06 20.63
C THR A 104 9.87 3.48 19.53
N LEU A 105 10.22 4.46 18.68
CA LEU A 105 9.43 4.84 17.53
C LEU A 105 9.31 3.69 16.54
N ILE A 106 10.39 3.00 16.22
CA ILE A 106 10.40 1.82 15.34
C ILE A 106 9.50 0.71 15.91
N ALA A 107 9.59 0.43 17.21
CA ALA A 107 8.72 -0.56 17.87
C ALA A 107 7.24 -0.14 17.81
N ALA A 108 6.93 1.13 18.02
CA ALA A 108 5.58 1.67 17.88
C ALA A 108 5.07 1.51 16.43
N ARG A 109 5.93 1.70 15.43
CA ARG A 109 5.60 1.47 14.01
C ARG A 109 5.32 0.00 13.70
N VAL A 110 6.00 -0.95 14.35
CA VAL A 110 5.66 -2.39 14.26
C VAL A 110 4.25 -2.61 14.79
N ILE A 111 3.95 -2.15 16.02
CA ILE A 111 2.62 -2.30 16.64
C ILE A 111 1.54 -1.70 15.72
N GLN A 112 1.78 -0.49 15.21
CA GLN A 112 0.89 0.20 14.29
C GLN A 112 0.70 -0.58 12.98
N GLY A 113 1.75 -1.16 12.43
CA GLY A 113 1.71 -1.96 11.20
C GLY A 113 0.93 -3.26 11.37
N LEU A 114 1.07 -3.93 12.51
CA LEU A 114 0.24 -5.08 12.87
C LEU A 114 -1.25 -4.71 12.84
N GLY A 115 -1.60 -3.53 13.36
CA GLY A 115 -2.97 -3.01 13.29
C GLY A 115 -3.41 -2.63 11.89
N GLY A 116 -2.58 -1.87 11.15
CA GLY A 116 -2.88 -1.38 9.80
C GLY A 116 -3.14 -2.49 8.78
N GLY A 117 -2.41 -3.61 8.90
CA GLY A 117 -2.62 -4.78 8.05
C GLY A 117 -4.00 -5.41 8.20
N SER A 118 -4.62 -5.36 9.39
CA SER A 118 -5.98 -5.83 9.62
C SER A 118 -7.00 -5.02 8.84
N ILE A 119 -6.86 -3.69 8.86
CA ILE A 119 -7.77 -2.76 8.20
C ILE A 119 -7.85 -3.08 6.70
N ILE A 120 -6.70 -3.13 6.03
CA ILE A 120 -6.62 -3.35 4.58
C ILE A 120 -7.20 -4.73 4.18
N SER A 121 -6.95 -5.75 4.99
CA SER A 121 -7.37 -7.12 4.68
C SER A 121 -8.86 -7.36 4.95
N ILE A 122 -9.36 -6.88 6.10
CA ILE A 122 -10.71 -7.24 6.58
C ILE A 122 -11.78 -6.41 5.88
N ILE A 123 -11.52 -5.14 5.54
CA ILE A 123 -12.51 -4.30 4.85
C ILE A 123 -12.94 -4.92 3.53
N ARG A 124 -12.03 -5.52 2.77
CA ARG A 124 -12.37 -6.22 1.52
C ARG A 124 -13.29 -7.42 1.76
N ALA A 125 -13.05 -8.15 2.85
CA ALA A 125 -13.90 -9.28 3.23
C ALA A 125 -15.30 -8.82 3.65
N ILE A 126 -15.41 -7.76 4.46
CA ILE A 126 -16.70 -7.17 4.87
C ILE A 126 -17.54 -6.76 3.65
N ILE A 127 -16.94 -6.16 2.63
CA ILE A 127 -17.66 -5.78 1.41
C ILE A 127 -18.25 -7.02 0.74
N ASN A 128 -17.45 -8.08 0.59
CA ASN A 128 -17.90 -9.33 -0.04
C ASN A 128 -18.98 -10.06 0.77
N ASP A 129 -18.99 -9.89 2.11
CA ASP A 129 -19.96 -10.51 2.99
C ASP A 129 -21.31 -9.75 3.04
N SER A 130 -21.27 -8.40 2.85
CA SER A 130 -22.40 -7.50 3.13
C SER A 130 -23.11 -6.95 1.89
N TYR A 131 -22.46 -7.01 0.72
CA TYR A 131 -22.97 -6.37 -0.49
C TYR A 131 -23.19 -7.39 -1.60
N GLU A 132 -24.27 -7.21 -2.39
CA GLU A 132 -24.48 -7.95 -3.62
C GLU A 132 -23.37 -7.63 -4.64
N ARG A 133 -23.14 -8.54 -5.59
CA ARG A 133 -22.03 -8.48 -6.55
C ARG A 133 -21.91 -7.11 -7.25
N LEU A 134 -23.03 -6.50 -7.65
CA LEU A 134 -23.01 -5.20 -8.35
C LEU A 134 -22.75 -4.04 -7.39
N GLU A 135 -23.35 -4.06 -6.20
CA GLU A 135 -23.14 -3.07 -5.16
C GLU A 135 -21.72 -3.15 -4.59
N ALA A 136 -21.19 -4.36 -4.41
CA ALA A 136 -19.81 -4.60 -3.98
C ALA A 136 -18.81 -3.98 -4.93
N ALA A 137 -19.04 -4.03 -6.25
CA ALA A 137 -18.20 -3.36 -7.23
C ALA A 137 -18.16 -1.83 -7.01
N GLY A 138 -19.30 -1.21 -6.69
CA GLY A 138 -19.38 0.22 -6.33
C GLY A 138 -18.63 0.53 -5.03
N ALA A 139 -18.79 -0.31 -4.00
CA ALA A 139 -18.08 -0.17 -2.73
C ALA A 139 -16.55 -0.30 -2.91
N PHE A 140 -16.08 -1.26 -3.70
CA PHE A 140 -14.66 -1.41 -4.02
C PHE A 140 -14.13 -0.20 -4.80
N ALA A 141 -14.90 0.36 -5.74
CA ALA A 141 -14.50 1.56 -6.47
C ALA A 141 -14.31 2.77 -5.54
N LEU A 142 -15.25 2.97 -4.59
CA LEU A 142 -15.14 4.02 -3.57
C LEU A 142 -13.87 3.85 -2.73
N ILE A 143 -13.64 2.65 -2.19
CA ILE A 143 -12.48 2.36 -1.34
C ILE A 143 -11.17 2.54 -2.11
N SER A 144 -11.13 2.09 -3.37
CA SER A 144 -9.96 2.32 -4.24
C SER A 144 -9.73 3.82 -4.48
N GLY A 145 -10.79 4.59 -4.64
CA GLY A 145 -10.70 6.05 -4.73
C GLY A 145 -10.09 6.69 -3.48
N ILE A 146 -10.47 6.23 -2.30
CA ILE A 146 -9.93 6.72 -1.02
C ILE A 146 -8.45 6.38 -0.87
N MET A 147 -8.04 5.17 -1.26
CA MET A 147 -6.63 4.76 -1.26
C MET A 147 -5.75 5.64 -2.17
N VAL A 148 -6.33 6.34 -3.13
CA VAL A 148 -5.63 7.26 -4.03
C VAL A 148 -5.65 8.69 -3.50
N VAL A 149 -6.81 9.14 -2.99
CA VAL A 149 -7.01 10.52 -2.55
C VAL A 149 -6.34 10.80 -1.21
N VAL A 150 -6.43 9.87 -0.26
CA VAL A 150 -5.85 10.06 1.08
C VAL A 150 -4.34 10.32 1.07
N PRO A 151 -3.50 9.63 0.28
CA PRO A 151 -2.07 9.96 0.20
C PRO A 151 -1.79 11.40 -0.22
N ILE A 152 -2.58 11.98 -1.13
CA ILE A 152 -2.40 13.37 -1.56
C ILE A 152 -2.48 14.30 -0.34
N PHE A 153 -3.56 14.17 0.44
CA PHE A 153 -3.75 14.97 1.65
C PHE A 153 -2.77 14.59 2.76
N SER A 154 -2.39 13.29 2.86
CA SER A 154 -1.43 12.82 3.87
C SER A 154 -0.05 13.44 3.71
N PHE A 155 0.46 13.56 2.49
CA PHE A 155 1.76 14.20 2.26
C PHE A 155 1.72 15.67 2.63
N ILE A 156 0.67 16.40 2.20
CA ILE A 156 0.51 17.83 2.51
C ILE A 156 0.35 18.04 4.02
N SER A 157 -0.57 17.30 4.66
CA SER A 157 -0.80 17.44 6.09
C SER A 157 0.37 16.94 6.94
N GLY A 158 1.06 15.89 6.50
CA GLY A 158 2.25 15.37 7.17
C GLY A 158 3.40 16.38 7.17
N GLY A 159 3.63 17.05 6.06
CA GLY A 159 4.62 18.14 5.97
C GLY A 159 4.23 19.33 6.85
N LEU A 160 2.97 19.78 6.77
CA LEU A 160 2.45 20.88 7.57
C LEU A 160 2.53 20.58 9.08
N LEU A 161 2.06 19.41 9.51
CA LEU A 161 2.13 19.00 10.92
C LEU A 161 3.57 18.90 11.41
N GLY A 162 4.47 18.36 10.56
CA GLY A 162 5.88 18.27 10.87
C GLY A 162 6.51 19.62 11.19
N GLU A 163 6.18 20.66 10.46
CA GLU A 163 6.70 22.01 10.68
C GLU A 163 6.01 22.74 11.84
N MET A 164 4.69 22.56 12.02
CA MET A 164 3.93 23.31 13.04
C MET A 164 4.12 22.75 14.44
N ILE A 165 4.13 21.44 14.61
CA ILE A 165 4.10 20.76 15.93
C ILE A 165 5.10 19.60 16.03
N GLY A 166 6.03 19.49 15.06
CA GLY A 166 7.00 18.41 14.99
C GLY A 166 6.45 17.12 14.38
N TRP A 167 7.35 16.18 14.09
CA TRP A 167 7.00 14.87 13.54
C TRP A 167 6.02 14.08 14.43
N GLN A 168 6.03 14.33 15.74
CA GLN A 168 5.12 13.76 16.74
C GLN A 168 3.65 14.02 16.37
N GLY A 169 3.36 15.18 15.76
CA GLY A 169 2.02 15.53 15.30
C GLY A 169 1.45 14.55 14.28
N THR A 170 2.28 13.99 13.42
CA THR A 170 1.85 12.96 12.46
C THR A 170 1.43 11.68 13.16
N MET A 171 2.17 11.27 14.19
CA MET A 171 1.87 10.08 14.99
C MET A 171 0.63 10.28 15.86
N PHE A 172 0.43 11.47 16.46
CA PHE A 172 -0.79 11.82 17.19
C PHE A 172 -2.02 11.73 16.29
N LEU A 173 -1.95 12.26 15.07
CA LEU A 173 -3.07 12.19 14.14
C LEU A 173 -3.45 10.73 13.82
N ILE A 174 -2.47 9.86 13.64
CA ILE A 174 -2.70 8.42 13.47
C ILE A 174 -3.38 7.82 14.71
N GLY A 175 -2.88 8.14 15.91
CA GLY A 175 -3.45 7.68 17.16
C GLY A 175 -4.92 8.07 17.32
N ILE A 176 -5.23 9.34 17.06
CA ILE A 176 -6.60 9.88 17.12
C ILE A 176 -7.48 9.22 16.06
N ALA A 177 -7.01 9.10 14.81
CA ALA A 177 -7.76 8.48 13.73
C ALA A 177 -8.10 7.02 14.04
N GLY A 178 -7.13 6.25 14.56
CA GLY A 178 -7.33 4.87 14.99
C GLY A 178 -8.33 4.75 16.15
N GLY A 179 -8.23 5.64 17.14
CA GLY A 179 -9.15 5.69 18.27
C GLY A 179 -10.59 6.01 17.84
N ILE A 180 -10.77 7.04 17.02
CA ILE A 180 -12.09 7.41 16.46
C ILE A 180 -12.64 6.26 15.63
N ALA A 181 -11.84 5.69 14.70
CA ALA A 181 -12.26 4.56 13.91
C ALA A 181 -12.65 3.35 14.77
N GLY A 182 -11.89 3.05 15.83
CA GLY A 182 -12.21 1.99 16.80
C GLY A 182 -13.56 2.18 17.47
N ILE A 183 -13.83 3.37 18.02
CA ILE A 183 -15.10 3.73 18.68
C ILE A 183 -16.26 3.62 17.68
N LEU A 184 -16.12 4.15 16.47
CA LEU A 184 -17.16 4.12 15.45
C LEU A 184 -17.44 2.70 14.97
N ASN A 185 -16.41 1.86 14.80
CA ASN A 185 -16.62 0.46 14.44
C ASN A 185 -17.29 -0.33 15.57
N TYR A 186 -16.91 -0.09 16.82
CA TYR A 186 -17.59 -0.72 17.95
C TYR A 186 -19.09 -0.37 18.00
N SER A 187 -19.44 0.86 17.64
CA SER A 187 -20.82 1.37 17.70
C SER A 187 -21.68 0.99 16.50
N TYR A 188 -21.10 0.93 15.29
CA TYR A 188 -21.88 0.85 14.04
C TYR A 188 -21.59 -0.38 13.19
N LEU A 189 -20.51 -1.12 13.45
CA LEU A 189 -20.19 -2.31 12.65
C LEU A 189 -20.78 -3.55 13.34
N HIS A 190 -21.71 -4.22 12.65
CA HIS A 190 -22.18 -5.53 13.05
C HIS A 190 -21.32 -6.64 12.42
N GLU A 191 -21.33 -7.82 13.05
CA GLU A 191 -20.63 -8.98 12.50
C GLU A 191 -21.19 -9.35 11.12
N THR A 192 -20.31 -9.47 10.14
CA THR A 192 -20.69 -9.77 8.75
C THR A 192 -20.33 -11.16 8.30
N ASN A 193 -19.51 -11.90 9.05
CA ASN A 193 -19.21 -13.28 8.75
C ASN A 193 -20.26 -14.22 9.36
N LEU A 194 -21.26 -14.57 8.58
CA LEU A 194 -22.33 -15.52 9.00
C LEU A 194 -21.85 -16.97 9.04
N TYR A 195 -20.75 -17.32 8.38
CA TYR A 195 -20.25 -18.67 8.22
C TYR A 195 -18.82 -18.81 8.71
N LYS A 196 -18.65 -18.75 10.04
CA LYS A 196 -17.32 -18.83 10.66
C LYS A 196 -16.70 -20.22 10.49
N LEU A 197 -15.40 -20.25 10.25
CA LEU A 197 -14.65 -21.50 10.20
C LEU A 197 -14.49 -22.09 11.61
N GLU A 198 -14.75 -23.37 11.77
CA GLU A 198 -14.56 -24.07 13.05
C GLU A 198 -13.09 -24.15 13.45
N LYS A 199 -12.19 -24.39 12.49
CA LYS A 199 -10.75 -24.54 12.73
C LYS A 199 -9.94 -23.81 11.65
N LEU A 200 -8.85 -23.17 12.08
CA LEU A 200 -7.82 -22.70 11.15
C LEU A 200 -7.07 -23.92 10.61
N ASN A 201 -6.74 -23.87 9.33
CA ASN A 201 -5.88 -24.84 8.68
C ASN A 201 -4.59 -24.17 8.17
N PRO A 202 -3.57 -23.96 9.03
CA PRO A 202 -2.34 -23.30 8.63
C PRO A 202 -1.59 -24.07 7.53
N ILE A 203 -1.62 -25.41 7.59
CA ILE A 203 -0.98 -26.27 6.59
C ILE A 203 -1.66 -26.12 5.24
N GLY A 204 -3.01 -26.08 5.22
CA GLY A 204 -3.78 -25.83 4.01
C GLY A 204 -3.49 -24.44 3.41
N LEU A 205 -3.38 -23.42 4.26
CA LEU A 205 -3.02 -22.07 3.86
C LEU A 205 -1.61 -22.02 3.24
N PHE A 206 -0.62 -22.60 3.90
CA PHE A 206 0.75 -22.71 3.39
C PHE A 206 0.80 -23.46 2.06
N ARG A 207 0.06 -24.57 1.94
CA ARG A 207 -0.05 -25.32 0.68
C ARG A 207 -0.66 -24.47 -0.44
N ASN A 208 -1.66 -23.62 -0.14
CA ASN A 208 -2.22 -22.71 -1.13
C ASN A 208 -1.19 -21.69 -1.59
N TYR A 209 -0.40 -21.12 -0.69
CA TYR A 209 0.68 -20.21 -1.06
C TYR A 209 1.74 -20.89 -1.94
N MET A 210 2.12 -22.12 -1.61
CA MET A 210 3.07 -22.88 -2.44
C MET A 210 2.51 -23.15 -3.85
N LYS A 211 1.21 -23.47 -3.98
CA LYS A 211 0.57 -23.62 -5.29
C LYS A 211 0.60 -22.33 -6.11
N LEU A 212 0.40 -21.18 -5.47
CA LEU A 212 0.46 -19.88 -6.13
C LEU A 212 1.88 -19.56 -6.61
N LEU A 213 2.91 -19.86 -5.82
CA LEU A 213 4.31 -19.64 -6.19
C LEU A 213 4.77 -20.47 -7.39
N VAL A 214 4.13 -21.60 -7.67
CA VAL A 214 4.41 -22.41 -8.88
C VAL A 214 3.69 -21.88 -10.12
N ASN A 215 2.64 -21.05 -9.95
CA ASN A 215 1.90 -20.50 -11.07
C ASN A 215 2.68 -19.34 -11.71
N ARG A 216 3.25 -19.60 -12.91
CA ARG A 216 4.08 -18.63 -13.65
C ARG A 216 3.36 -17.31 -13.93
N ASN A 217 2.09 -17.37 -14.33
CA ASN A 217 1.34 -16.17 -14.69
C ASN A 217 0.95 -15.35 -13.46
N PHE A 218 0.59 -16.03 -12.36
CA PHE A 218 0.39 -15.39 -11.06
C PHE A 218 1.64 -14.62 -10.62
N ASN A 219 2.80 -15.27 -10.66
CA ASN A 219 4.06 -14.65 -10.26
C ASN A 219 4.45 -13.48 -11.17
N ALA A 220 4.25 -13.60 -12.49
CA ALA A 220 4.57 -12.54 -13.43
C ALA A 220 3.80 -11.24 -13.11
N PHE A 221 2.49 -11.33 -12.92
CA PHE A 221 1.67 -10.19 -12.56
C PHE A 221 1.96 -9.66 -11.15
N MET A 222 2.11 -10.57 -10.16
CA MET A 222 2.40 -10.20 -8.78
C MET A 222 3.74 -9.47 -8.68
N MET A 223 4.80 -9.98 -9.31
CA MET A 223 6.13 -9.38 -9.26
C MET A 223 6.20 -8.04 -9.97
N ALA A 224 5.55 -7.88 -11.12
CA ALA A 224 5.45 -6.59 -11.81
C ALA A 224 4.81 -5.53 -10.90
N SER A 225 3.70 -5.88 -10.24
CA SER A 225 3.00 -5.03 -9.28
C SER A 225 3.85 -4.74 -8.03
N ALA A 226 4.52 -5.76 -7.48
CA ALA A 226 5.34 -5.63 -6.28
C ALA A 226 6.58 -4.73 -6.51
N CYS A 227 7.25 -4.86 -7.65
CA CYS A 227 8.37 -3.99 -8.01
C CYS A 227 7.94 -2.52 -8.07
N ASN A 228 6.80 -2.23 -8.71
CA ASN A 228 6.26 -0.88 -8.74
C ASN A 228 5.90 -0.38 -7.34
N SER A 229 5.27 -1.21 -6.49
CA SER A 229 5.00 -0.83 -5.10
C SER A 229 6.29 -0.55 -4.33
N GLY A 230 7.34 -1.37 -4.53
CA GLY A 230 8.66 -1.16 -3.94
C GLY A 230 9.27 0.18 -4.31
N ILE A 231 9.19 0.60 -5.56
CA ILE A 231 9.64 1.93 -6.01
C ILE A 231 8.91 3.02 -5.22
N PHE A 232 7.57 2.97 -5.13
CA PHE A 232 6.80 3.97 -4.39
C PHE A 232 7.21 4.05 -2.92
N PHE A 233 7.33 2.90 -2.26
CA PHE A 233 7.69 2.84 -0.84
C PHE A 233 9.14 3.28 -0.57
N SER A 234 10.06 3.06 -1.51
CA SER A 234 11.40 3.64 -1.43
C SER A 234 11.39 5.16 -1.63
N MET A 235 10.66 5.65 -2.62
CA MET A 235 10.58 7.10 -2.87
C MET A 235 10.07 7.86 -1.64
N ILE A 236 9.07 7.35 -0.93
CA ILE A 236 8.55 8.01 0.28
C ILE A 236 9.51 7.95 1.48
N GLY A 237 10.47 7.04 1.46
CA GLY A 237 11.52 6.96 2.49
C GLY A 237 12.76 7.78 2.17
N PHE A 238 13.12 7.86 0.91
CA PHE A 238 14.40 8.41 0.43
C PHE A 238 14.30 9.89 -0.01
N LEU A 239 13.25 10.25 -0.77
CA LEU A 239 13.13 11.61 -1.32
C LEU A 239 12.96 12.73 -0.27
N PRO A 240 12.33 12.55 0.91
CA PRO A 240 12.29 13.59 1.92
C PRO A 240 13.67 14.11 2.31
N TYR A 241 14.65 13.21 2.44
CA TYR A 241 16.04 13.56 2.77
C TYR A 241 16.72 14.32 1.62
N GLU A 242 16.45 13.93 0.39
CA GLU A 242 16.96 14.64 -0.78
C GLU A 242 16.41 16.06 -0.88
N PHE A 243 15.13 16.25 -0.58
CA PHE A 243 14.53 17.59 -0.49
C PHE A 243 15.21 18.42 0.61
N ALA A 244 15.43 17.85 1.79
CA ALA A 244 16.11 18.50 2.90
C ALA A 244 17.55 18.89 2.53
N ARG A 245 18.31 18.02 1.84
CA ARG A 245 19.66 18.32 1.34
C ARG A 245 19.68 19.47 0.33
N ARG A 246 18.63 19.63 -0.45
CA ARG A 246 18.47 20.75 -1.40
C ARG A 246 17.94 22.02 -0.73
N GLY A 247 17.72 22.01 0.58
CA GLY A 247 17.29 23.16 1.37
C GLY A 247 15.78 23.38 1.39
N PHE A 248 14.98 22.38 1.00
CA PHE A 248 13.53 22.43 1.05
C PHE A 248 12.97 21.87 2.35
N THR A 249 11.85 22.43 2.77
CA THR A 249 11.16 22.07 4.01
C THR A 249 10.33 20.79 3.86
N SER A 250 9.90 20.22 4.99
CA SER A 250 9.00 19.07 5.02
C SER A 250 7.65 19.38 4.37
N MET A 251 7.16 20.61 4.52
CA MET A 251 5.93 21.08 3.89
C MET A 251 6.08 21.16 2.38
N GLU A 252 7.19 21.71 1.88
CA GLU A 252 7.48 21.76 0.44
C GLU A 252 7.58 20.36 -0.16
N PHE A 253 8.27 19.42 0.52
CA PHE A 253 8.27 18.02 0.09
C PHE A 253 6.84 17.48 0.02
N GLY A 254 6.04 17.64 1.07
CA GLY A 254 4.67 17.15 1.12
C GLY A 254 3.82 17.69 -0.02
N PHE A 255 3.95 18.98 -0.34
CA PHE A 255 3.23 19.64 -1.43
C PHE A 255 3.67 19.11 -2.82
N TRP A 256 4.97 19.07 -3.09
CA TRP A 256 5.48 18.66 -4.38
C TRP A 256 5.33 17.16 -4.62
N PHE A 257 5.56 16.34 -3.61
CA PHE A 257 5.44 14.90 -3.73
C PHE A 257 3.98 14.42 -3.81
N ALA A 258 3.00 15.22 -3.39
CA ALA A 258 1.58 14.95 -3.60
C ALA A 258 1.21 14.78 -5.10
N LEU A 259 2.06 15.27 -6.03
CA LEU A 259 1.90 15.02 -7.46
C LEU A 259 2.06 13.53 -7.83
N ALA A 260 2.83 12.74 -7.07
CA ALA A 260 2.98 11.31 -7.35
C ALA A 260 1.66 10.53 -7.15
N PRO A 261 0.96 10.60 -6.00
CA PRO A 261 -0.36 9.98 -5.88
C PRO A 261 -1.42 10.64 -6.78
N PHE A 262 -1.28 11.92 -7.13
CA PHE A 262 -2.14 12.54 -8.16
C PHE A 262 -1.93 11.88 -9.53
N GLY A 263 -0.68 11.62 -9.91
CA GLY A 263 -0.35 10.81 -11.10
C GLY A 263 -0.96 9.41 -11.03
N TYR A 264 -0.91 8.76 -9.86
CA TYR A 264 -1.52 7.45 -9.63
C TYR A 264 -3.03 7.47 -9.89
N MET A 265 -3.71 8.54 -9.49
CA MET A 265 -5.13 8.76 -9.79
C MET A 265 -5.37 8.83 -11.31
N ILE A 266 -4.55 9.58 -12.03
CA ILE A 266 -4.62 9.68 -13.51
C ILE A 266 -4.43 8.31 -14.15
N GLY A 267 -3.42 7.53 -13.73
CA GLY A 267 -3.15 6.19 -14.24
C GLY A 267 -4.30 5.21 -14.02
N ASN A 268 -4.93 5.23 -12.84
CA ASN A 268 -6.13 4.45 -12.58
C ASN A 268 -7.31 4.88 -13.48
N PHE A 269 -7.46 6.17 -13.73
CA PHE A 269 -8.48 6.68 -14.63
C PHE A 269 -8.24 6.24 -16.08
N MET A 270 -6.98 6.30 -16.54
CA MET A 270 -6.58 5.78 -17.86
C MET A 270 -6.88 4.27 -17.98
N THR A 271 -6.61 3.49 -16.93
CA THR A 271 -6.95 2.07 -16.87
C THR A 271 -8.44 1.84 -17.15
N ARG A 272 -9.33 2.62 -16.56
CA ARG A 272 -10.78 2.50 -16.75
C ARG A 272 -11.21 2.59 -18.23
N PHE A 273 -10.55 3.45 -19.01
CA PHE A 273 -10.89 3.66 -20.42
C PHE A 273 -10.22 2.69 -21.36
N TRP A 274 -8.98 2.30 -21.08
CA TRP A 274 -8.15 1.59 -22.04
C TRP A 274 -8.03 0.09 -21.76
N VAL A 275 -8.28 -0.38 -20.55
CA VAL A 275 -8.14 -1.80 -20.19
C VAL A 275 -9.01 -2.71 -21.05
N LYS A 276 -10.22 -2.27 -21.43
CA LYS A 276 -11.12 -3.03 -22.32
C LYS A 276 -10.58 -3.21 -23.74
N LYS A 277 -9.75 -2.25 -24.22
CA LYS A 277 -9.17 -2.29 -25.57
C LYS A 277 -7.82 -2.98 -25.60
N LEU A 278 -6.98 -2.72 -24.61
CA LEU A 278 -5.59 -3.17 -24.57
C LEU A 278 -5.38 -4.46 -23.77
N GLY A 279 -6.26 -4.76 -22.84
CA GLY A 279 -6.09 -5.85 -21.88
C GLY A 279 -5.17 -5.48 -20.70
N ILE A 280 -5.25 -6.26 -19.63
CA ILE A 280 -4.49 -6.02 -18.40
C ILE A 280 -2.98 -6.21 -18.61
N GLU A 281 -2.57 -7.10 -19.51
CA GLU A 281 -1.19 -7.40 -19.85
C GLU A 281 -0.49 -6.18 -20.45
N MET A 282 -1.10 -5.60 -21.50
CA MET A 282 -0.56 -4.41 -22.15
C MET A 282 -0.58 -3.19 -21.23
N MET A 283 -1.61 -3.06 -20.38
CA MET A 283 -1.66 -1.98 -19.38
C MET A 283 -0.50 -2.12 -18.37
N THR A 284 -0.23 -3.34 -17.89
CA THR A 284 0.88 -3.62 -16.98
C THR A 284 2.23 -3.37 -17.64
N LEU A 285 2.42 -3.80 -18.88
CA LEU A 285 3.66 -3.60 -19.63
C LEU A 285 3.91 -2.12 -19.92
N SER A 286 2.93 -1.41 -20.46
CA SER A 286 3.06 0.03 -20.77
C SER A 286 3.35 0.84 -19.52
N GLY A 287 2.67 0.53 -18.41
CA GLY A 287 2.96 1.17 -17.13
C GLY A 287 4.39 0.89 -16.67
N SER A 288 4.87 -0.36 -16.72
CA SER A 288 6.25 -0.69 -16.32
C SER A 288 7.31 0.04 -17.17
N LEU A 289 7.06 0.21 -18.48
CA LEU A 289 7.93 1.00 -19.35
C LEU A 289 7.93 2.49 -18.96
N ILE A 290 6.75 3.06 -18.65
CA ILE A 290 6.64 4.44 -18.15
C ILE A 290 7.39 4.60 -16.82
N SER A 291 7.33 3.59 -15.92
CA SER A 291 8.10 3.58 -14.67
C SER A 291 9.59 3.71 -14.96
N LEU A 292 10.12 2.90 -15.88
CA LEU A 292 11.52 2.92 -16.24
C LEU A 292 11.93 4.29 -16.80
N VAL A 293 11.16 4.83 -17.73
CA VAL A 293 11.42 6.18 -18.31
C VAL A 293 11.41 7.24 -17.20
N SER A 294 10.47 7.16 -16.27
CA SER A 294 10.38 8.10 -15.16
C SER A 294 11.61 8.04 -14.23
N MET A 295 12.09 6.84 -13.88
CA MET A 295 13.28 6.69 -13.04
C MET A 295 14.55 7.14 -13.76
N VAL A 296 14.68 6.91 -15.08
CA VAL A 296 15.76 7.44 -15.88
C VAL A 296 15.71 8.97 -15.96
N ALA A 297 14.52 9.55 -16.06
CA ALA A 297 14.34 11.01 -16.02
C ALA A 297 14.77 11.59 -14.66
N LEU A 298 14.45 10.93 -13.54
CA LEU A 298 14.93 11.32 -12.21
C LEU A 298 16.46 11.29 -12.10
N LEU A 299 17.11 10.28 -12.66
CA LEU A 299 18.56 10.22 -12.72
C LEU A 299 19.13 11.41 -13.51
N GLY A 300 18.49 11.80 -14.60
CA GLY A 300 18.88 12.94 -15.42
C GLY A 300 18.79 14.29 -14.67
N VAL A 301 17.87 14.44 -13.73
CA VAL A 301 17.70 15.67 -12.94
C VAL A 301 18.99 16.04 -12.18
N ASP A 302 19.64 15.07 -11.59
CA ASP A 302 20.86 15.27 -10.81
C ASP A 302 22.05 15.58 -11.72
N PHE A 303 22.20 14.85 -12.83
CA PHE A 303 23.26 15.11 -13.82
C PHE A 303 23.17 16.52 -14.43
N LEU A 304 21.97 17.07 -14.56
CA LEU A 304 21.76 18.41 -15.08
C LEU A 304 21.87 19.50 -14.02
N GLY A 305 22.06 19.13 -12.75
CA GLY A 305 22.18 20.07 -11.63
C GLY A 305 20.88 20.87 -11.37
N TRP A 306 19.73 20.32 -11.72
CA TRP A 306 18.44 21.00 -11.57
C TRP A 306 17.96 20.96 -10.11
N MET A 307 18.06 22.09 -9.43
CA MET A 307 17.79 22.18 -7.99
C MET A 307 16.31 22.38 -7.64
N HIS A 308 15.48 22.93 -8.54
CA HIS A 308 14.08 23.22 -8.22
C HIS A 308 13.26 21.94 -8.01
N PRO A 309 12.38 21.86 -6.96
CA PRO A 309 11.63 20.65 -6.59
C PRO A 309 10.75 20.09 -7.71
N LEU A 310 10.27 20.97 -8.61
CA LEU A 310 9.46 20.57 -9.77
C LEU A 310 10.13 19.49 -10.62
N TRP A 311 11.46 19.53 -10.73
CA TRP A 311 12.20 18.56 -11.54
C TRP A 311 12.23 17.14 -10.94
N ILE A 312 12.05 17.03 -9.63
CA ILE A 312 11.82 15.73 -8.98
C ILE A 312 10.33 15.37 -9.02
N ALA A 313 9.46 16.35 -8.81
CA ALA A 313 8.03 16.15 -8.71
C ALA A 313 7.39 15.71 -10.03
N LEU A 314 7.81 16.24 -11.19
CA LEU A 314 7.27 15.86 -12.49
C LEU A 314 7.58 14.40 -12.86
N PRO A 315 8.83 13.91 -12.80
CA PRO A 315 9.08 12.49 -12.98
C PRO A 315 8.34 11.62 -11.94
N SER A 316 8.24 12.07 -10.69
CA SER A 316 7.47 11.35 -9.65
C SER A 316 5.99 11.26 -10.01
N MET A 317 5.39 12.29 -10.60
CA MET A 317 4.03 12.27 -11.12
C MET A 317 3.89 11.28 -12.30
N ILE A 318 4.84 11.27 -13.23
CA ILE A 318 4.87 10.32 -14.36
C ILE A 318 4.98 8.89 -13.82
N TYR A 319 5.83 8.66 -12.82
CA TYR A 319 5.89 7.40 -12.12
C TYR A 319 4.54 7.04 -11.46
N GLY A 320 3.87 8.02 -10.85
CA GLY A 320 2.52 7.83 -10.31
C GLY A 320 1.55 7.29 -11.36
N ILE A 321 1.53 7.87 -12.57
CA ILE A 321 0.73 7.38 -13.70
C ILE A 321 1.07 5.91 -14.00
N SER A 322 2.36 5.58 -14.08
CA SER A 322 2.84 4.21 -14.23
C SER A 322 2.28 3.28 -13.16
N ALA A 323 2.41 3.66 -11.90
CA ALA A 323 1.95 2.86 -10.77
C ALA A 323 0.43 2.60 -10.83
N GLY A 324 -0.37 3.57 -11.27
CA GLY A 324 -1.81 3.43 -11.51
C GLY A 324 -2.13 2.42 -12.62
N LEU A 325 -1.28 2.33 -13.64
CA LEU A 325 -1.41 1.34 -14.71
C LEU A 325 -0.95 -0.07 -14.28
N VAL A 326 0.08 -0.18 -13.44
CA VAL A 326 0.72 -1.47 -13.09
C VAL A 326 0.09 -2.12 -11.87
N ILE A 327 -0.05 -1.38 -10.75
CA ILE A 327 -0.37 -1.99 -9.45
C ILE A 327 -1.76 -2.60 -9.46
N GLY A 328 -2.75 -1.88 -9.97
CA GLY A 328 -4.13 -2.37 -10.06
C GLY A 328 -4.28 -3.54 -11.04
N ASN A 329 -3.78 -3.36 -12.27
CA ASN A 329 -3.88 -4.38 -13.32
C ASN A 329 -3.05 -5.62 -12.99
N GLY A 330 -1.83 -5.46 -12.44
CA GLY A 330 -0.99 -6.56 -11.99
C GLY A 330 -1.64 -7.36 -10.86
N SER A 331 -2.21 -6.67 -9.85
CA SER A 331 -2.93 -7.35 -8.77
C SER A 331 -4.15 -8.12 -9.29
N MET A 332 -4.93 -7.52 -10.20
CA MET A 332 -6.10 -8.17 -10.80
C MET A 332 -5.71 -9.36 -11.66
N GLY A 333 -4.67 -9.22 -12.50
CA GLY A 333 -4.14 -10.32 -13.33
C GLY A 333 -3.65 -11.49 -12.48
N ALA A 334 -2.96 -11.21 -11.37
CA ALA A 334 -2.54 -12.24 -10.43
C ALA A 334 -3.73 -12.96 -9.77
N VAL A 335 -4.76 -12.22 -9.33
CA VAL A 335 -5.98 -12.82 -8.74
C VAL A 335 -6.70 -13.70 -9.76
N TYR A 336 -6.81 -13.26 -11.01
CA TYR A 336 -7.41 -14.08 -12.07
C TYR A 336 -6.60 -15.36 -12.34
N ALA A 337 -5.26 -15.25 -12.36
CA ALA A 337 -4.39 -16.40 -12.52
C ALA A 337 -4.49 -17.41 -11.38
N ALA A 338 -4.84 -16.97 -10.18
CA ALA A 338 -5.02 -17.81 -9.00
C ALA A 338 -6.32 -18.62 -9.00
N GLY A 339 -7.34 -18.25 -9.79
CA GLY A 339 -8.62 -18.94 -9.90
C GLY A 339 -9.30 -19.14 -8.53
N HIS A 340 -9.53 -20.37 -8.13
CA HIS A 340 -10.19 -20.71 -6.85
C HIS A 340 -9.41 -20.33 -5.60
N LEU A 341 -8.12 -19.96 -5.73
CA LEU A 341 -7.27 -19.49 -4.63
C LEU A 341 -7.26 -17.95 -4.49
N ALA A 342 -8.22 -17.23 -5.08
CA ALA A 342 -8.27 -15.76 -5.13
C ALA A 342 -8.14 -15.09 -3.74
N GLY A 343 -8.71 -15.68 -2.68
CA GLY A 343 -8.58 -15.16 -1.32
C GLY A 343 -7.14 -15.21 -0.80
N SER A 344 -6.47 -16.37 -0.93
CA SER A 344 -5.05 -16.52 -0.57
C SER A 344 -4.15 -15.65 -1.45
N ALA A 345 -4.48 -15.53 -2.75
CA ALA A 345 -3.76 -14.69 -3.69
C ALA A 345 -3.79 -13.21 -3.29
N SER A 346 -4.94 -12.68 -2.90
CA SER A 346 -5.07 -11.27 -2.48
C SER A 346 -4.21 -10.94 -1.25
N GLY A 347 -4.19 -11.84 -0.26
CA GLY A 347 -3.32 -11.69 0.92
C GLY A 347 -1.82 -11.73 0.54
N MET A 348 -1.44 -12.69 -0.32
CA MET A 348 -0.07 -12.85 -0.77
C MET A 348 0.42 -11.65 -1.61
N ILE A 349 -0.40 -11.15 -2.53
CA ILE A 349 -0.08 -9.96 -3.34
C ILE A 349 0.20 -8.76 -2.44
N GLY A 350 -0.68 -8.49 -1.47
CA GLY A 350 -0.49 -7.38 -0.55
C GLY A 350 0.77 -7.54 0.33
N ALA A 351 1.01 -8.74 0.85
CA ALA A 351 2.21 -9.05 1.63
C ALA A 351 3.49 -8.87 0.82
N VAL A 352 3.52 -9.34 -0.43
CA VAL A 352 4.69 -9.21 -1.32
C VAL A 352 4.89 -7.74 -1.72
N GLN A 353 3.84 -6.98 -2.01
CA GLN A 353 3.96 -5.54 -2.30
C GLN A 353 4.60 -4.77 -1.13
N MET A 354 4.15 -5.02 0.11
CA MET A 354 4.71 -4.37 1.30
C MET A 354 6.15 -4.87 1.59
N GLY A 355 6.40 -6.17 1.42
CA GLY A 355 7.74 -6.75 1.54
C GLY A 355 8.73 -6.17 0.53
N PHE A 356 8.28 -5.88 -0.69
CA PHE A 356 9.10 -5.18 -1.69
C PHE A 356 9.37 -3.73 -1.31
N GLY A 357 8.50 -3.09 -0.54
CA GLY A 357 8.78 -1.80 0.08
C GLY A 357 9.96 -1.87 1.06
N VAL A 358 9.99 -2.90 1.91
CA VAL A 358 11.13 -3.14 2.81
C VAL A 358 12.39 -3.46 2.02
N LEU A 359 12.30 -4.38 1.05
CA LEU A 359 13.43 -4.82 0.23
C LEU A 359 14.05 -3.66 -0.54
N SER A 360 13.23 -2.87 -1.23
CA SER A 360 13.71 -1.75 -2.04
C SER A 360 14.32 -0.64 -1.19
N GLY A 361 13.70 -0.28 -0.06
CA GLY A 361 14.27 0.66 0.90
C GLY A 361 15.60 0.19 1.47
N SER A 362 15.71 -1.08 1.86
CA SER A 362 16.96 -1.67 2.33
C SER A 362 18.05 -1.68 1.25
N LEU A 363 17.70 -1.96 0.00
CA LEU A 363 18.67 -1.91 -1.10
C LEU A 363 19.12 -0.48 -1.42
N VAL A 364 18.26 0.53 -1.27
CA VAL A 364 18.65 1.95 -1.37
C VAL A 364 19.68 2.30 -0.29
N VAL A 365 19.47 1.85 0.96
CA VAL A 365 20.44 2.02 2.06
C VAL A 365 21.78 1.36 1.70
N LEU A 366 21.76 0.08 1.33
CA LEU A 366 22.98 -0.70 1.02
C LEU A 366 23.75 -0.15 -0.18
N ALA A 367 23.07 0.46 -1.14
CA ALA A 367 23.69 1.08 -2.30
C ALA A 367 24.29 2.48 -1.99
N GLY A 368 24.17 3.00 -0.76
CA GLY A 368 24.58 4.36 -0.42
C GLY A 368 23.64 5.43 -0.99
N GLY A 369 22.35 5.11 -1.18
CA GLY A 369 21.38 6.03 -1.76
C GLY A 369 21.14 7.27 -0.89
N TYR A 370 21.36 7.15 0.41
CA TYR A 370 21.27 8.28 1.33
C TYR A 370 22.51 9.18 1.31
N GLU A 371 23.63 8.72 0.80
CA GLU A 371 24.83 9.52 0.57
C GLU A 371 24.82 10.17 -0.82
N SER A 372 24.22 9.47 -1.81
CA SER A 372 24.14 9.91 -3.19
C SER A 372 22.78 9.63 -3.80
N PHE A 373 22.10 10.69 -4.26
CA PHE A 373 20.81 10.59 -4.95
C PHE A 373 20.83 9.58 -6.10
N ASN A 374 21.92 9.63 -6.89
CA ASN A 374 22.08 8.75 -8.06
C ASN A 374 22.08 7.27 -7.69
N HIS A 375 22.72 6.88 -6.61
CA HIS A 375 22.74 5.48 -6.16
C HIS A 375 21.33 5.00 -5.78
N GLY A 376 20.56 5.83 -5.08
CA GLY A 376 19.17 5.52 -4.76
C GLY A 376 18.32 5.32 -6.02
N ILE A 377 18.43 6.24 -6.99
CA ILE A 377 17.68 6.16 -8.24
C ILE A 377 18.10 4.96 -9.09
N GLN A 378 19.38 4.58 -9.12
CA GLN A 378 19.84 3.37 -9.83
C GLN A 378 19.18 2.09 -9.29
N VAL A 379 19.00 1.98 -7.98
CA VAL A 379 18.23 0.86 -7.38
C VAL A 379 16.79 0.87 -7.89
N LEU A 380 16.13 2.03 -7.96
CA LEU A 380 14.75 2.15 -8.45
C LEU A 380 14.66 1.84 -9.95
N ILE A 381 15.67 2.19 -10.74
CA ILE A 381 15.80 1.76 -12.16
C ILE A 381 15.87 0.23 -12.23
N GLY A 382 16.64 -0.42 -11.36
CA GLY A 382 16.71 -1.87 -11.27
C GLY A 382 15.34 -2.50 -11.03
N PHE A 383 14.56 -1.99 -10.06
CA PHE A 383 13.17 -2.43 -9.81
C PHE A 383 12.26 -2.19 -11.02
N SER A 384 12.42 -1.07 -11.73
CA SER A 384 11.65 -0.79 -12.95
C SER A 384 11.96 -1.78 -14.06
N LEU A 385 13.26 -2.11 -14.26
CA LEU A 385 13.67 -3.13 -15.23
C LEU A 385 13.10 -4.51 -14.90
N VAL A 386 13.17 -4.91 -13.63
CA VAL A 386 12.57 -6.17 -13.16
C VAL A 386 11.06 -6.17 -13.40
N SER A 387 10.38 -5.05 -13.15
CA SER A 387 8.95 -4.89 -13.45
C SER A 387 8.64 -5.07 -14.92
N VAL A 388 9.46 -4.50 -15.83
CA VAL A 388 9.30 -4.68 -17.28
C VAL A 388 9.48 -6.15 -17.66
N ILE A 389 10.53 -6.82 -17.17
CA ILE A 389 10.79 -8.24 -17.45
C ILE A 389 9.59 -9.11 -17.06
N PHE A 390 9.09 -8.94 -15.83
CA PHE A 390 7.92 -9.70 -15.37
C PHE A 390 6.65 -9.34 -16.14
N SER A 391 6.46 -8.09 -16.53
CA SER A 391 5.33 -7.67 -17.37
C SER A 391 5.37 -8.32 -18.77
N MET A 392 6.55 -8.50 -19.36
CA MET A 392 6.71 -9.24 -20.62
C MET A 392 6.39 -10.74 -20.49
N MET A 393 6.54 -11.29 -19.29
CA MET A 393 6.24 -12.71 -19.02
C MET A 393 4.75 -12.97 -18.81
N THR A 394 3.91 -11.93 -18.67
CA THR A 394 2.47 -12.09 -18.54
C THR A 394 1.90 -12.64 -19.86
N SER A 395 1.06 -13.66 -19.77
CA SER A 395 0.40 -14.23 -20.94
C SER A 395 -1.08 -13.86 -20.94
N ARG A 396 -1.64 -13.58 -22.12
CA ARG A 396 -3.08 -13.38 -22.28
C ARG A 396 -3.83 -14.58 -21.74
N GLN A 397 -4.58 -14.35 -20.69
CA GLN A 397 -5.56 -15.35 -20.25
C GLN A 397 -6.68 -15.33 -21.28
N LYS A 398 -6.98 -16.50 -21.88
CA LYS A 398 -8.22 -16.66 -22.62
C LYS A 398 -9.34 -16.28 -21.65
N THR A 399 -10.03 -15.21 -21.95
CA THR A 399 -11.25 -14.83 -21.23
C THR A 399 -12.13 -16.06 -21.26
N VAL A 400 -12.34 -16.69 -20.08
CA VAL A 400 -13.41 -17.64 -19.95
C VAL A 400 -14.64 -16.76 -20.13
N GLU A 401 -15.27 -16.89 -21.30
CA GLU A 401 -16.53 -16.25 -21.60
C GLU A 401 -17.44 -16.52 -20.41
N ALA A 402 -17.80 -15.43 -19.74
CA ALA A 402 -18.72 -15.48 -18.63
C ALA A 402 -20.07 -15.98 -19.19
N ILE A 403 -20.36 -17.26 -18.90
CA ILE A 403 -21.69 -17.82 -19.00
C ILE A 403 -22.56 -17.26 -17.87
#